data_36fe9942ab0c954095c7aa869ede2159
#
_entry.id   36fe9942ab0c954095c7aa869ede2159
#
_cell.length_a   1.000
_cell.length_b   1.000
_cell.length_c   1.000
_cell.angle_alpha   90.00
_cell.angle_beta   90.00
_cell.angle_gamma   90.00
#
_symmetry.space_group_name_H-M   'P 1'
#
loop_
_entity.id
_entity.type
_entity.pdbx_description
1 polymer ?
#
loop_
_entity_poly.entity_id
_entity_poly.type
_entity_poly.pdbx_seq_one_letter_code
_entity_poly.pdbx_strand_id
1 'polypeptide(L)'
;MAGNQGLYHPSFEHDACGIGFVANIKGHKSHQHISDALTVLENMEHRGACGCEQNTGDGAGIMIQTPHEFFFDECLKLGVHLPSFGRYAAGMVFFPKEIRLREECRDIFNRSAEKLGLEILCFRKVPVNTSGIGPTALSVEPEMEQVFIACPDHINNPDDFERKLFILRNYTTHLINSTVRKDEIGFYIASLSYKTIVYKGQLTSHQVREYFPDL
;
A
#
# COMPACT_ATOMS: atom_id res chain seq x y z
N MET A 1 24.00 34.50 -9.50
CA MET A 1 22.83 34.56 -8.59
C MET A 1 21.60 34.66 -9.49
N ALA A 2 20.79 33.62 -9.55
CA ALA A 2 19.53 33.66 -10.28
C ALA A 2 18.58 34.59 -9.51
N GLY A 3 18.16 35.68 -10.12
CA GLY A 3 17.25 36.67 -9.53
C GLY A 3 15.85 36.06 -9.36
N ASN A 4 15.16 36.41 -8.27
CA ASN A 4 13.77 36.03 -8.04
C ASN A 4 12.92 36.45 -9.24
N GLN A 5 12.31 35.51 -9.94
CA GLN A 5 11.36 35.76 -11.00
C GLN A 5 9.93 35.58 -10.50
N GLY A 6 9.18 36.69 -10.42
CA GLY A 6 7.77 36.67 -10.03
C GLY A 6 7.54 36.28 -8.57
N LEU A 7 6.51 35.45 -8.34
CA LEU A 7 6.11 34.97 -7.01
C LEU A 7 6.91 33.74 -6.54
N TYR A 8 7.82 33.22 -7.37
CA TYR A 8 8.66 32.06 -7.03
C TYR A 8 9.84 32.50 -6.16
N HIS A 9 10.04 31.81 -5.05
CA HIS A 9 11.22 31.96 -4.19
C HIS A 9 11.86 30.61 -3.94
N PRO A 10 13.17 30.41 -4.25
CA PRO A 10 13.83 29.10 -4.13
C PRO A 10 13.77 28.46 -2.75
N SER A 11 13.55 29.26 -1.68
CA SER A 11 13.40 28.71 -0.33
C SER A 11 12.10 27.94 -0.10
N PHE A 12 11.14 28.03 -1.03
CA PHE A 12 9.91 27.22 -0.99
C PHE A 12 10.03 25.91 -1.74
N GLU A 13 11.14 25.68 -2.44
CA GLU A 13 11.41 24.43 -3.16
C GLU A 13 12.06 23.43 -2.21
N HIS A 14 11.22 22.68 -1.48
CA HIS A 14 11.69 21.72 -0.50
C HIS A 14 11.62 20.28 -1.00
N ASP A 15 10.71 19.97 -1.95
CA ASP A 15 10.46 18.63 -2.43
C ASP A 15 10.17 18.58 -3.93
N ALA A 16 10.73 17.60 -4.62
CA ALA A 16 10.48 17.33 -6.03
C ALA A 16 9.69 16.04 -6.19
N CYS A 17 8.38 16.09 -5.94
CA CYS A 17 7.49 14.95 -6.19
C CYS A 17 7.07 14.87 -7.65
N GLY A 18 7.02 13.66 -8.20
CA GLY A 18 6.40 13.36 -9.49
C GLY A 18 5.11 12.56 -9.29
N ILE A 19 4.07 12.89 -10.02
CA ILE A 19 2.84 12.12 -10.07
C ILE A 19 2.37 11.98 -11.52
N GLY A 20 1.89 10.79 -11.87
CA GLY A 20 1.30 10.51 -13.16
C GLY A 20 0.11 9.57 -13.01
N PHE A 21 -0.72 9.47 -14.04
CA PHE A 21 -1.82 8.53 -14.06
C PHE A 21 -2.06 7.96 -15.46
N VAL A 22 -2.56 6.73 -15.49
CA VAL A 22 -3.04 6.05 -16.68
C VAL A 22 -4.50 5.66 -16.46
N ALA A 23 -5.38 5.99 -17.41
CA ALA A 23 -6.79 5.66 -17.31
C ALA A 23 -7.36 5.24 -18.65
N ASN A 24 -8.20 4.22 -18.65
CA ASN A 24 -8.97 3.81 -19.82
C ASN A 24 -10.34 4.52 -19.79
N ILE A 25 -10.59 5.40 -20.77
CA ILE A 25 -11.83 6.20 -20.85
C ILE A 25 -13.09 5.32 -20.95
N LYS A 26 -12.97 4.13 -21.52
CA LYS A 26 -14.07 3.17 -21.64
C LYS A 26 -14.23 2.26 -20.41
N GLY A 27 -13.37 2.39 -19.41
CA GLY A 27 -13.42 1.60 -18.18
C GLY A 27 -12.97 0.13 -18.33
N HIS A 28 -12.33 -0.25 -19.44
CA HIS A 28 -11.79 -1.60 -19.60
C HIS A 28 -10.58 -1.82 -18.68
N LYS A 29 -10.65 -2.85 -17.86
CA LYS A 29 -9.54 -3.27 -17.01
C LYS A 29 -8.54 -4.08 -17.82
N SER A 30 -7.24 -3.83 -17.64
CA SER A 30 -6.16 -4.57 -18.30
C SER A 30 -4.86 -4.41 -17.52
N HIS A 31 -4.09 -5.49 -17.41
CA HIS A 31 -2.73 -5.45 -16.87
C HIS A 31 -1.82 -4.48 -17.65
N GLN A 32 -2.10 -4.25 -18.96
CA GLN A 32 -1.35 -3.28 -19.75
C GLN A 32 -1.35 -1.87 -19.12
N HIS A 33 -2.47 -1.45 -18.48
CA HIS A 33 -2.53 -0.14 -17.81
C HIS A 33 -1.60 -0.07 -16.60
N ILE A 34 -1.37 -1.19 -15.90
CA ILE A 34 -0.40 -1.27 -14.81
C ILE A 34 1.02 -1.14 -15.37
N SER A 35 1.32 -1.88 -16.44
CA SER A 35 2.61 -1.82 -17.12
C SER A 35 2.91 -0.41 -17.67
N ASP A 36 1.91 0.25 -18.27
CA ASP A 36 2.03 1.63 -18.74
C ASP A 36 2.26 2.62 -17.60
N ALA A 37 1.54 2.44 -16.46
CA ALA A 37 1.70 3.29 -15.28
C ALA A 37 3.07 3.10 -14.61
N LEU A 38 3.61 1.89 -14.59
CA LEU A 38 4.98 1.62 -14.13
C LEU A 38 6.01 2.29 -15.06
N THR A 39 5.79 2.26 -16.38
CA THR A 39 6.64 2.98 -17.34
C THR A 39 6.58 4.50 -17.13
N VAL A 40 5.38 5.06 -16.83
CA VAL A 40 5.26 6.48 -16.45
C VAL A 40 6.06 6.77 -15.18
N LEU A 41 5.99 5.90 -14.17
CA LEU A 41 6.75 6.04 -12.93
C LEU A 41 8.25 6.01 -13.20
N GLU A 42 8.75 5.07 -14.01
CA GLU A 42 10.16 4.96 -14.42
C GLU A 42 10.65 6.22 -15.14
N ASN A 43 9.84 6.77 -16.05
CA ASN A 43 10.15 8.02 -16.76
C ASN A 43 10.20 9.27 -15.85
N MET A 44 9.68 9.17 -14.64
CA MET A 44 9.74 10.23 -13.63
C MET A 44 10.95 10.12 -12.69
N GLU A 45 11.94 9.28 -12.98
CA GLU A 45 13.16 9.09 -12.16
C GLU A 45 13.85 10.42 -11.83
N HIS A 46 13.88 11.36 -12.78
CA HIS A 46 14.44 12.71 -12.60
C HIS A 46 13.70 13.55 -11.54
N ARG A 47 12.55 13.10 -11.06
CA ARG A 47 11.76 13.72 -9.98
C ARG A 47 11.93 12.99 -8.64
N GLY A 48 12.62 11.85 -8.64
CA GLY A 48 12.96 11.11 -7.43
C GLY A 48 14.32 11.54 -6.89
N ALA A 49 14.55 11.29 -5.61
CA ALA A 49 15.87 11.40 -5.02
C ALA A 49 16.36 10.01 -4.59
N CYS A 50 17.67 9.84 -4.63
CA CYS A 50 18.33 8.69 -4.02
C CYS A 50 18.97 9.17 -2.72
N GLY A 51 18.92 8.30 -1.70
CA GLY A 51 19.63 8.53 -0.45
C GLY A 51 21.15 8.47 -0.61
N CYS A 52 21.86 8.18 0.46
CA CYS A 52 23.33 8.01 0.44
C CYS A 52 23.79 6.83 -0.43
N GLU A 53 22.86 5.94 -0.82
CA GLU A 53 23.07 4.74 -1.63
C GLU A 53 22.25 4.85 -2.92
N GLN A 54 22.85 4.49 -4.06
CA GLN A 54 22.16 4.53 -5.36
C GLN A 54 20.92 3.62 -5.42
N ASN A 55 20.91 2.53 -4.64
CA ASN A 55 19.86 1.52 -4.62
C ASN A 55 18.87 1.70 -3.46
N THR A 56 18.87 2.87 -2.81
CA THR A 56 17.89 3.24 -1.78
C THR A 56 17.23 4.54 -2.21
N GLY A 57 15.95 4.46 -2.58
CA GLY A 57 15.17 5.62 -3.01
C GLY A 57 14.46 6.30 -1.83
N ASP A 58 14.03 7.53 -2.04
CA ASP A 58 13.24 8.30 -1.06
C ASP A 58 11.80 7.81 -0.94
N GLY A 59 11.34 7.07 -1.95
CA GLY A 59 10.03 6.45 -1.98
C GLY A 59 9.39 6.51 -3.36
N ALA A 60 8.88 5.36 -3.78
CA ALA A 60 8.10 5.23 -5.01
C ALA A 60 6.97 4.22 -4.81
N GLY A 61 5.95 4.28 -5.67
CA GLY A 61 4.85 3.35 -5.61
C GLY A 61 3.79 3.60 -6.67
N ILE A 62 2.82 2.70 -6.69
CA ILE A 62 1.69 2.74 -7.61
C ILE A 62 0.39 2.47 -6.84
N MET A 63 -0.67 3.17 -7.19
CA MET A 63 -2.02 2.87 -6.76
C MET A 63 -2.79 2.32 -7.95
N ILE A 64 -3.37 1.14 -7.78
CA ILE A 64 -4.14 0.46 -8.82
C ILE A 64 -5.57 0.19 -8.35
N GLN A 65 -6.48 0.03 -9.28
CA GLN A 65 -7.81 -0.52 -8.95
C GLN A 65 -7.65 -1.94 -8.42
N THR A 66 -8.51 -2.32 -7.45
CA THR A 66 -8.53 -3.68 -6.91
C THR A 66 -8.60 -4.72 -8.02
N PRO A 67 -7.56 -5.54 -8.22
CA PRO A 67 -7.50 -6.56 -9.27
C PRO A 67 -8.24 -7.82 -8.80
N HIS A 68 -9.57 -7.83 -8.95
CA HIS A 68 -10.45 -8.84 -8.37
C HIS A 68 -10.09 -10.26 -8.78
N GLU A 69 -9.89 -10.51 -10.08
CA GLU A 69 -9.58 -11.85 -10.59
C GLU A 69 -8.26 -12.38 -10.00
N PHE A 70 -7.23 -11.55 -9.99
CA PHE A 70 -5.95 -11.88 -9.38
C PHE A 70 -6.09 -12.20 -7.88
N PHE A 71 -6.78 -11.35 -7.13
CA PHE A 71 -6.97 -11.58 -5.70
C PHE A 71 -7.86 -12.79 -5.41
N PHE A 72 -8.84 -13.05 -6.24
CA PHE A 72 -9.68 -14.25 -6.14
C PHE A 72 -8.82 -15.52 -6.24
N ASP A 73 -7.96 -15.60 -7.26
CA ASP A 73 -7.07 -16.74 -7.48
C ASP A 73 -6.04 -16.90 -6.35
N GLU A 74 -5.46 -15.80 -5.88
CA GLU A 74 -4.49 -15.81 -4.79
C GLU A 74 -5.10 -16.23 -3.46
N CYS A 75 -6.30 -15.73 -3.12
CA CYS A 75 -7.00 -16.13 -1.90
C CYS A 75 -7.50 -17.59 -1.99
N LEU A 76 -7.88 -18.06 -3.17
CA LEU A 76 -8.28 -19.43 -3.38
C LEU A 76 -7.13 -20.42 -3.06
N LYS A 77 -5.87 -20.05 -3.38
CA LYS A 77 -4.67 -20.82 -2.98
C LYS A 77 -4.51 -20.93 -1.45
N LEU A 78 -5.07 -19.96 -0.70
CA LEU A 78 -5.09 -19.96 0.76
C LEU A 78 -6.35 -20.65 1.34
N GLY A 79 -7.21 -21.23 0.47
CA GLY A 79 -8.46 -21.87 0.86
C GLY A 79 -9.59 -20.87 1.17
N VAL A 80 -9.47 -19.62 0.76
CA VAL A 80 -10.45 -18.55 1.02
C VAL A 80 -11.14 -18.14 -0.27
N HIS A 81 -12.46 -18.21 -0.28
CA HIS A 81 -13.30 -17.72 -1.37
C HIS A 81 -13.66 -16.25 -1.14
N LEU A 82 -13.11 -15.35 -1.96
CA LEU A 82 -13.49 -13.94 -1.89
C LEU A 82 -14.93 -13.73 -2.38
N PRO A 83 -15.70 -12.83 -1.73
CA PRO A 83 -16.98 -12.36 -2.27
C PRO A 83 -16.82 -11.68 -3.64
N SER A 84 -17.91 -11.39 -4.31
CA SER A 84 -17.89 -10.64 -5.57
C SER A 84 -17.25 -9.27 -5.41
N PHE A 85 -16.72 -8.71 -6.52
CA PHE A 85 -16.13 -7.37 -6.52
C PHE A 85 -17.07 -6.33 -5.90
N GLY A 86 -16.52 -5.49 -5.03
CA GLY A 86 -17.30 -4.49 -4.27
C GLY A 86 -17.91 -5.01 -2.96
N ARG A 87 -17.87 -6.34 -2.70
CA ARG A 87 -18.34 -6.95 -1.45
C ARG A 87 -17.21 -7.38 -0.52
N TYR A 88 -15.99 -6.97 -0.81
CA TYR A 88 -14.83 -7.07 0.06
C TYR A 88 -13.88 -5.89 -0.18
N ALA A 89 -13.00 -5.64 0.76
CA ALA A 89 -11.89 -4.70 0.65
C ALA A 89 -10.56 -5.41 0.70
N ALA A 90 -9.56 -4.83 0.06
CA ALA A 90 -8.16 -5.22 0.17
C ALA A 90 -7.34 -4.09 0.81
N GLY A 91 -6.44 -4.44 1.71
CA GLY A 91 -5.51 -3.49 2.32
C GLY A 91 -4.07 -3.94 2.17
N MET A 92 -3.16 -3.00 1.99
CA MET A 92 -1.72 -3.22 2.09
C MET A 92 -1.26 -2.79 3.47
N VAL A 93 -0.71 -3.71 4.24
CA VAL A 93 -0.29 -3.51 5.63
C VAL A 93 1.18 -3.86 5.78
N PHE A 94 1.93 -2.96 6.35
CA PHE A 94 3.32 -3.16 6.74
C PHE A 94 3.36 -3.52 8.22
N PHE A 95 3.95 -4.67 8.50
CA PHE A 95 4.10 -5.20 9.86
C PHE A 95 5.57 -5.21 10.29
N PRO A 96 5.85 -5.20 11.60
CA PRO A 96 7.19 -5.46 12.12
C PRO A 96 7.75 -6.80 11.64
N LYS A 97 9.06 -6.86 11.38
CA LYS A 97 9.75 -8.13 11.07
C LYS A 97 9.78 -9.08 12.27
N GLU A 98 9.83 -8.55 13.48
CA GLU A 98 9.79 -9.36 14.70
C GLU A 98 8.44 -10.08 14.82
N ILE A 99 8.49 -11.40 14.90
CA ILE A 99 7.31 -12.27 14.86
C ILE A 99 6.33 -11.92 15.99
N ARG A 100 6.81 -11.73 17.22
CA ARG A 100 5.97 -11.44 18.37
C ARG A 100 5.22 -10.10 18.21
N LEU A 101 5.93 -9.05 17.81
CA LEU A 101 5.31 -7.74 17.55
C LEU A 101 4.31 -7.78 16.39
N ARG A 102 4.62 -8.55 15.35
CA ARG A 102 3.72 -8.76 14.21
C ARG A 102 2.43 -9.44 14.64
N GLU A 103 2.51 -10.51 15.43
CA GLU A 103 1.34 -11.21 15.95
C GLU A 103 0.50 -10.30 16.85
N GLU A 104 1.13 -9.53 17.73
CA GLU A 104 0.44 -8.55 18.56
C GLU A 104 -0.30 -7.49 17.71
N CYS A 105 0.35 -6.96 16.68
CA CYS A 105 -0.29 -6.03 15.75
C CYS A 105 -1.47 -6.67 14.99
N ARG A 106 -1.35 -7.93 14.57
CA ARG A 106 -2.45 -8.67 13.93
C ARG A 106 -3.61 -8.88 14.89
N ASP A 107 -3.34 -9.25 16.13
CA ASP A 107 -4.39 -9.45 17.16
C ASP A 107 -5.14 -8.14 17.43
N ILE A 108 -4.42 -7.02 17.51
CA ILE A 108 -5.06 -5.71 17.65
C ILE A 108 -5.90 -5.38 16.41
N PHE A 109 -5.39 -5.69 15.21
CA PHE A 109 -6.14 -5.48 13.97
C PHE A 109 -7.43 -6.30 13.95
N ASN A 110 -7.34 -7.60 14.25
CA ASN A 110 -8.48 -8.52 14.31
C ASN A 110 -9.55 -8.03 15.29
N ARG A 111 -9.15 -7.72 16.53
CA ARG A 111 -10.07 -7.19 17.55
C ARG A 111 -10.70 -5.85 17.14
N SER A 112 -9.96 -5.01 16.43
CA SER A 112 -10.46 -3.73 15.92
C SER A 112 -11.52 -3.94 14.84
N ALA A 113 -11.31 -4.91 13.94
CA ALA A 113 -12.27 -5.28 12.92
C ALA A 113 -13.55 -5.85 13.54
N GLU A 114 -13.43 -6.80 14.45
CA GLU A 114 -14.57 -7.39 15.18
C GLU A 114 -15.39 -6.32 15.91
N LYS A 115 -14.73 -5.41 16.63
CA LYS A 115 -15.39 -4.31 17.33
C LYS A 115 -16.21 -3.41 16.41
N LEU A 116 -15.78 -3.26 15.16
CA LEU A 116 -16.47 -2.48 14.14
C LEU A 116 -17.47 -3.34 13.34
N GLY A 117 -17.66 -4.62 13.68
CA GLY A 117 -18.52 -5.54 12.96
C GLY A 117 -18.04 -5.80 11.53
N LEU A 118 -16.72 -5.93 11.37
CA LEU A 118 -16.06 -6.32 10.12
C LEU A 118 -15.42 -7.68 10.30
N GLU A 119 -15.49 -8.52 9.27
CA GLU A 119 -14.87 -9.84 9.21
C GLU A 119 -13.59 -9.79 8.37
N ILE A 120 -12.47 -10.22 8.94
CA ILE A 120 -11.24 -10.44 8.19
C ILE A 120 -11.29 -11.85 7.60
N LEU A 121 -11.24 -11.92 6.27
CA LEU A 121 -11.25 -13.18 5.53
C LEU A 121 -9.92 -13.89 5.59
N CYS A 122 -8.83 -13.16 5.32
CA CYS A 122 -7.46 -13.67 5.43
C CYS A 122 -6.42 -12.54 5.38
N PHE A 123 -5.18 -12.93 5.73
CA PHE A 123 -3.97 -12.18 5.42
C PHE A 123 -3.17 -12.98 4.38
N ARG A 124 -2.68 -12.29 3.35
CA ARG A 124 -1.79 -12.84 2.32
C ARG A 124 -0.44 -12.17 2.42
N LYS A 125 0.62 -12.96 2.56
CA LYS A 125 1.97 -12.42 2.44
C LYS A 125 2.20 -11.91 1.01
N VAL A 126 2.69 -10.67 0.88
CA VAL A 126 3.06 -10.09 -0.42
C VAL A 126 4.41 -10.66 -0.84
N PRO A 127 4.52 -11.28 -2.02
CA PRO A 127 5.82 -11.68 -2.54
C PRO A 127 6.63 -10.44 -2.90
N VAL A 128 7.91 -10.43 -2.51
CA VAL A 128 8.85 -9.36 -2.81
C VAL A 128 10.18 -9.91 -3.31
N ASN A 129 10.82 -9.19 -4.23
CA ASN A 129 12.16 -9.47 -4.72
C ASN A 129 13.14 -8.40 -4.19
N THR A 130 13.98 -8.78 -3.27
CA THR A 130 14.91 -7.87 -2.59
C THR A 130 16.28 -7.75 -3.25
N SER A 131 16.52 -8.44 -4.37
CA SER A 131 17.85 -8.56 -4.99
C SER A 131 18.46 -7.23 -5.45
N GLY A 132 17.61 -6.24 -5.78
CA GLY A 132 18.04 -4.90 -6.23
C GLY A 132 17.98 -3.81 -5.16
N ILE A 133 17.69 -4.15 -3.90
CA ILE A 133 17.42 -3.19 -2.84
C ILE A 133 18.70 -2.88 -2.04
N GLY A 134 18.93 -1.59 -1.76
CA GLY A 134 20.09 -1.14 -0.97
C GLY A 134 20.04 -1.59 0.49
N PRO A 135 21.21 -1.77 1.14
CA PRO A 135 21.30 -2.28 2.52
C PRO A 135 20.51 -1.43 3.52
N THR A 136 20.48 -0.11 3.35
CA THR A 136 19.71 0.78 4.24
C THR A 136 18.21 0.49 4.18
N ALA A 137 17.64 0.39 2.97
CA ALA A 137 16.22 0.06 2.79
C ALA A 137 15.91 -1.36 3.30
N LEU A 138 16.79 -2.34 3.04
CA LEU A 138 16.64 -3.71 3.55
C LEU A 138 16.64 -3.80 5.07
N SER A 139 17.42 -2.96 5.75
CA SER A 139 17.51 -2.96 7.21
C SER A 139 16.19 -2.57 7.88
N VAL A 140 15.39 -1.74 7.23
CA VAL A 140 14.10 -1.22 7.71
C VAL A 140 12.89 -1.78 6.94
N GLU A 141 13.13 -2.71 6.03
CA GLU A 141 12.05 -3.36 5.26
C GLU A 141 11.03 -4.02 6.21
N PRO A 142 9.73 -3.74 6.08
CA PRO A 142 8.70 -4.38 6.87
C PRO A 142 8.33 -5.77 6.31
N GLU A 143 7.62 -6.58 7.11
CA GLU A 143 6.86 -7.69 6.56
C GLU A 143 5.58 -7.15 5.93
N MET A 144 5.38 -7.36 4.64
CA MET A 144 4.22 -6.83 3.91
C MET A 144 3.15 -7.89 3.72
N GLU A 145 1.92 -7.54 4.10
CA GLU A 145 0.77 -8.41 3.94
C GLU A 145 -0.42 -7.66 3.35
N GLN A 146 -1.20 -8.38 2.57
CA GLN A 146 -2.51 -7.94 2.15
C GLN A 146 -3.56 -8.49 3.11
N VAL A 147 -4.45 -7.64 3.59
CA VAL A 147 -5.61 -8.04 4.39
C VAL A 147 -6.86 -7.97 3.53
N PHE A 148 -7.69 -9.00 3.59
CA PHE A 148 -8.97 -9.06 2.91
C PHE A 148 -10.11 -9.03 3.93
N ILE A 149 -11.07 -8.12 3.73
CA ILE A 149 -12.15 -7.84 4.71
C ILE A 149 -13.48 -7.92 3.98
N ALA A 150 -14.41 -8.75 4.51
CA ALA A 150 -15.74 -8.86 3.96
C ALA A 150 -16.57 -7.58 4.19
N CYS A 151 -17.36 -7.20 3.20
CA CYS A 151 -18.41 -6.20 3.37
C CYS A 151 -19.59 -6.84 4.07
N PRO A 152 -20.03 -6.35 5.25
CA PRO A 152 -21.19 -6.89 5.93
C PRO A 152 -22.47 -6.82 5.07
N ASP A 153 -23.33 -7.83 5.17
CA ASP A 153 -24.54 -7.94 4.34
C ASP A 153 -25.51 -6.77 4.49
N HIS A 154 -25.58 -6.18 5.68
CA HIS A 154 -26.44 -5.04 5.97
C HIS A 154 -25.95 -3.72 5.36
N ILE A 155 -24.72 -3.67 4.84
CA ILE A 155 -24.17 -2.49 4.18
C ILE A 155 -24.47 -2.59 2.67
N ASN A 156 -25.41 -1.76 2.23
CA ASN A 156 -25.82 -1.68 0.82
C ASN A 156 -25.16 -0.52 0.07
N ASN A 157 -24.79 0.55 0.79
CA ASN A 157 -24.12 1.70 0.18
C ASN A 157 -22.58 1.49 0.24
N PRO A 158 -21.89 1.46 -0.90
CA PRO A 158 -20.44 1.29 -0.95
C PRO A 158 -19.66 2.37 -0.18
N ASP A 159 -20.16 3.59 -0.13
CA ASP A 159 -19.50 4.69 0.59
C ASP A 159 -19.55 4.49 2.13
N ASP A 160 -20.57 3.81 2.64
CA ASP A 160 -20.65 3.44 4.06
C ASP A 160 -19.62 2.36 4.39
N PHE A 161 -19.35 1.44 3.46
CA PHE A 161 -18.27 0.48 3.61
C PHE A 161 -16.90 1.17 3.62
N GLU A 162 -16.62 2.07 2.66
CA GLU A 162 -15.36 2.86 2.65
C GLU A 162 -15.17 3.66 3.94
N ARG A 163 -16.23 4.29 4.44
CA ARG A 163 -16.18 5.02 5.72
C ARG A 163 -15.82 4.10 6.88
N LYS A 164 -16.37 2.89 6.89
CA LYS A 164 -16.09 1.89 7.93
C LYS A 164 -14.64 1.40 7.86
N LEU A 165 -14.12 1.18 6.66
CA LEU A 165 -12.71 0.83 6.43
C LEU A 165 -11.76 1.96 6.86
N PHE A 166 -12.13 3.22 6.58
CA PHE A 166 -11.37 4.38 7.04
C PHE A 166 -11.33 4.47 8.58
N ILE A 167 -12.46 4.22 9.24
CA ILE A 167 -12.53 4.17 10.71
C ILE A 167 -11.64 3.04 11.23
N LEU A 168 -11.73 1.84 10.66
CA LEU A 168 -10.91 0.69 11.05
C LEU A 168 -9.41 1.03 10.94
N ARG A 169 -8.99 1.58 9.78
CA ARG A 169 -7.60 1.98 9.54
C ARG A 169 -7.09 2.91 10.63
N ASN A 170 -7.81 4.00 10.91
CA ASN A 170 -7.39 5.00 11.88
C ASN A 170 -7.45 4.45 13.31
N TYR A 171 -8.50 3.73 13.68
CA TYR A 171 -8.68 3.15 15.00
C TYR A 171 -7.58 2.13 15.31
N THR A 172 -7.29 1.21 14.38
CA THR A 172 -6.23 0.21 14.54
C THR A 172 -4.85 0.87 14.66
N THR A 173 -4.55 1.83 13.77
CA THR A 173 -3.28 2.55 13.81
C THR A 173 -3.10 3.29 15.14
N HIS A 174 -4.15 3.99 15.61
CA HIS A 174 -4.11 4.67 16.89
C HIS A 174 -3.89 3.69 18.06
N LEU A 175 -4.60 2.58 18.07
CA LEU A 175 -4.52 1.59 19.14
C LEU A 175 -3.15 0.92 19.17
N ILE A 176 -2.60 0.51 18.05
CA ILE A 176 -1.25 -0.06 17.97
C ILE A 176 -0.21 0.96 18.45
N ASN A 177 -0.25 2.19 17.96
CA ASN A 177 0.69 3.24 18.36
C ASN A 177 0.60 3.63 19.85
N SER A 178 -0.54 3.40 20.50
CA SER A 178 -0.72 3.68 21.92
C SER A 178 -0.38 2.52 22.83
N THR A 179 -0.44 1.28 22.34
CA THR A 179 -0.29 0.06 23.14
C THR A 179 1.11 -0.55 22.99
N VAL A 180 1.65 -0.54 21.79
CA VAL A 180 2.97 -1.07 21.47
C VAL A 180 3.96 0.11 21.46
N ARG A 181 5.20 -0.07 21.93
CA ARG A 181 6.18 1.03 22.06
C ARG A 181 6.42 1.72 20.71
N LYS A 182 6.13 3.03 20.67
CA LYS A 182 6.13 3.88 19.48
C LYS A 182 7.41 3.85 18.61
N ASP A 183 8.54 3.66 19.23
CA ASP A 183 9.86 3.85 18.61
C ASP A 183 10.40 2.61 17.88
N GLU A 184 9.68 1.47 17.95
CA GLU A 184 10.12 0.18 17.41
C GLU A 184 9.12 -0.46 16.43
N ILE A 185 7.97 0.22 16.18
CA ILE A 185 6.82 -0.46 15.55
C ILE A 185 6.78 -0.21 14.07
N GLY A 186 7.45 -0.61 13.22
CA GLY A 186 7.26 -0.46 11.77
C GLY A 186 5.84 -0.83 11.22
N PHE A 187 4.76 -0.56 12.00
CA PHE A 187 3.38 -0.82 11.60
C PHE A 187 2.80 0.35 10.83
N TYR A 188 2.27 0.05 9.62
CA TYR A 188 1.65 1.05 8.77
C TYR A 188 0.63 0.43 7.82
N ILE A 189 -0.58 0.98 7.75
CA ILE A 189 -1.58 0.60 6.74
C ILE A 189 -1.45 1.54 5.55
N ALA A 190 -0.83 1.09 4.47
CA ALA A 190 -0.60 1.89 3.27
C ALA A 190 -1.91 2.21 2.55
N SER A 191 -2.80 1.22 2.42
CA SER A 191 -4.14 1.37 1.87
C SER A 191 -5.10 0.38 2.51
N LEU A 192 -6.38 0.73 2.54
CA LEU A 192 -7.47 -0.16 2.92
C LEU A 192 -8.75 0.35 2.24
N SER A 193 -9.19 -0.31 1.16
CA SER A 193 -10.28 0.13 0.31
C SER A 193 -10.88 -1.05 -0.47
N TYR A 194 -12.16 -0.97 -0.83
CA TYR A 194 -12.73 -1.92 -1.79
C TYR A 194 -12.41 -1.55 -3.25
N LYS A 195 -11.98 -0.29 -3.49
CA LYS A 195 -11.76 0.26 -4.85
C LYS A 195 -10.32 0.11 -5.32
N THR A 196 -9.35 0.35 -4.44
CA THR A 196 -7.94 0.50 -4.81
C THR A 196 -7.01 -0.14 -3.81
N ILE A 197 -5.81 -0.48 -4.27
CA ILE A 197 -4.70 -0.93 -3.43
C ILE A 197 -3.42 -0.18 -3.81
N VAL A 198 -2.56 0.08 -2.83
CA VAL A 198 -1.29 0.80 -3.01
C VAL A 198 -0.13 -0.15 -2.79
N TYR A 199 0.75 -0.26 -3.77
CA TYR A 199 2.07 -0.86 -3.67
C TYR A 199 3.09 0.26 -3.57
N LYS A 200 3.85 0.33 -2.50
CA LYS A 200 4.87 1.36 -2.28
C LYS A 200 5.96 0.91 -1.32
N GLY A 201 7.08 1.58 -1.36
CA GLY A 201 8.19 1.34 -0.45
C GLY A 201 9.23 2.46 -0.52
N GLN A 202 10.27 2.34 0.27
CA GLN A 202 11.46 3.17 0.18
C GLN A 202 12.31 2.68 -1.02
N LEU A 203 11.76 2.91 -2.20
CA LEU A 203 12.23 2.39 -3.48
C LEU A 203 12.54 3.54 -4.42
N THR A 204 13.40 3.30 -5.41
CA THR A 204 13.47 4.13 -6.62
C THR A 204 12.32 3.78 -7.56
N SER A 205 12.06 4.63 -8.54
CA SER A 205 11.00 4.40 -9.53
C SER A 205 11.13 3.06 -10.27
N HIS A 206 12.34 2.67 -10.65
CA HIS A 206 12.62 1.39 -11.34
C HIS A 206 12.43 0.18 -10.44
N GLN A 207 12.77 0.30 -9.16
CA GLN A 207 12.67 -0.81 -8.22
C GLN A 207 11.23 -1.27 -7.97
N VAL A 208 10.22 -0.43 -8.16
CA VAL A 208 8.82 -0.81 -7.88
C VAL A 208 8.38 -2.03 -8.69
N ARG A 209 8.69 -2.07 -9.98
CA ARG A 209 8.36 -3.19 -10.88
C ARG A 209 9.11 -4.47 -10.50
N GLU A 210 10.39 -4.35 -10.14
CA GLU A 210 11.23 -5.49 -9.82
C GLU A 210 10.93 -6.05 -8.43
N TYR A 211 10.63 -5.17 -7.49
CA TYR A 211 10.39 -5.51 -6.10
C TYR A 211 9.03 -6.20 -5.86
N PHE A 212 7.99 -5.82 -6.61
CA PHE A 212 6.65 -6.38 -6.48
C PHE A 212 6.28 -7.30 -7.66
N PRO A 213 6.54 -8.62 -7.58
CA PRO A 213 6.15 -9.58 -8.62
C PRO A 213 4.64 -9.65 -8.88
N ASP A 214 3.80 -9.12 -7.99
CA ASP A 214 2.34 -9.02 -8.16
C ASP A 214 1.94 -7.99 -9.24
N LEU A 215 2.82 -7.08 -9.63
CA LEU A 215 2.58 -6.03 -10.62
C LEU A 215 3.05 -6.44 -12.01
#